data_8d6d749487a3a6ec6958b3d858f0e1ee
#
_entry.id   8d6d749487a3a6ec6958b3d858f0e1ee
#
_cell.length_a   1.000
_cell.length_b   1.000
_cell.length_c   1.000
_cell.angle_alpha   90.00
_cell.angle_beta   90.00
_cell.angle_gamma   90.00
#
_symmetry.space_group_name_H-M   'P 1'
#
loop_
_entity.id
_entity.type
_entity.pdbx_description
1 polymer ?
#
loop_
_entity_poly.entity_id
_entity_poly.type
_entity_poly.pdbx_seq_one_letter_code
_entity_poly.pdbx_strand_id
1 'polypeptide(L)'
;MVLAGLIAFALIVVLMTALYRLPGFLACIALAGQVAATLAFVSGYFPVFESFTLTLPGIAGIILAIGMGVDANVITAERIKEELRSGKSLDGALKSGFARGLTPIIDGNVTIVIVAALLMGAFGPTDGFWGKVFNPIFFMFGPSTAGSIYSFGFTLLTSVLLNFVFGVFATRIMIRGASRCKVFRNPVLYGGSKDGKKTYKCPNINFVGNRKKFYTFSGVLVAVVLVFSFVFGVTMDIEFKGGAMVTVGYQGDVDLNNVKQTVAAELGQSNLTVQTGTDVSGAQTLTINLPGSETLSTCLLYTSPEPTRQAE
;
A
#
# COMPACT_ATOMS: atom_id res chain seq x y z
N MET A 1 -8.25 9.52 -8.05
CA MET A 1 -7.62 8.76 -6.95
C MET A 1 -8.61 8.46 -5.83
N VAL A 2 -9.23 9.47 -5.19
CA VAL A 2 -10.20 9.26 -4.08
C VAL A 2 -11.39 8.36 -4.50
N LEU A 3 -11.98 8.62 -5.67
CA LEU A 3 -13.09 7.79 -6.18
C LEU A 3 -12.68 6.32 -6.36
N ALA A 4 -11.49 6.06 -6.89
CA ALA A 4 -10.97 4.70 -7.03
C ALA A 4 -10.80 4.00 -5.67
N GLY A 5 -10.30 4.72 -4.66
CA GLY A 5 -10.18 4.22 -3.29
C GLY A 5 -11.55 3.89 -2.66
N LEU A 6 -12.55 4.74 -2.87
CA LEU A 6 -13.92 4.50 -2.38
C LEU A 6 -14.56 3.28 -3.05
N ILE A 7 -14.39 3.12 -4.37
CA ILE A 7 -14.88 1.96 -5.11
C ILE A 7 -14.21 0.68 -4.60
N ALA A 8 -12.89 0.69 -4.44
CA ALA A 8 -12.13 -0.45 -3.91
C ALA A 8 -12.60 -0.80 -2.49
N PHE A 9 -12.77 0.18 -1.63
CA PHE A 9 -13.27 -0.03 -0.25
C PHE A 9 -14.69 -0.62 -0.26
N ALA A 10 -15.61 -0.09 -1.08
CA ALA A 10 -16.97 -0.62 -1.20
C ALA A 10 -16.98 -2.08 -1.67
N LEU A 11 -16.12 -2.41 -2.66
CA LEU A 11 -15.98 -3.78 -3.15
C LEU A 11 -15.46 -4.72 -2.05
N ILE A 12 -14.49 -4.28 -1.24
CA ILE A 12 -13.99 -5.04 -0.09
C ILE A 12 -15.11 -5.28 0.93
N VAL A 13 -15.92 -4.26 1.26
CA VAL A 13 -17.04 -4.39 2.20
C VAL A 13 -18.04 -5.44 1.71
N VAL A 14 -18.41 -5.40 0.43
CA VAL A 14 -19.33 -6.39 -0.17
C VAL A 14 -18.72 -7.79 -0.11
N LEU A 15 -17.46 -7.94 -0.54
CA LEU A 15 -16.76 -9.23 -0.57
C LEU A 15 -16.64 -9.83 0.85
N MET A 16 -16.17 -9.04 1.80
CA MET A 16 -15.95 -9.49 3.19
C MET A 16 -17.25 -9.88 3.85
N THR A 17 -18.32 -9.10 3.66
CA THR A 17 -19.64 -9.39 4.23
C THR A 17 -20.25 -10.64 3.58
N ALA A 18 -20.10 -10.82 2.26
CA ALA A 18 -20.60 -11.99 1.54
C ALA A 18 -19.90 -13.29 1.97
N LEU A 19 -18.56 -13.26 2.10
CA LEU A 19 -17.76 -14.45 2.43
C LEU A 19 -17.75 -14.78 3.92
N TYR A 20 -17.66 -13.75 4.78
CA TYR A 20 -17.45 -13.92 6.22
C TYR A 20 -18.65 -13.50 7.07
N ARG A 21 -19.71 -13.02 6.45
CA ARG A 21 -20.98 -12.65 7.14
C ARG A 21 -20.71 -11.65 8.29
N LEU A 22 -21.10 -12.01 9.53
CA LEU A 22 -20.97 -11.14 10.69
C LEU A 22 -19.51 -10.77 11.02
N PRO A 23 -18.55 -11.68 11.12
CA PRO A 23 -17.13 -11.32 11.27
C PRO A 23 -16.62 -10.38 10.17
N GLY A 24 -17.03 -10.61 8.92
CA GLY A 24 -16.65 -9.75 7.79
C GLY A 24 -17.21 -8.33 7.91
N PHE A 25 -18.47 -8.18 8.29
CA PHE A 25 -19.08 -6.87 8.51
C PHE A 25 -18.39 -6.10 9.65
N LEU A 26 -18.13 -6.75 10.78
CA LEU A 26 -17.43 -6.14 11.93
C LEU A 26 -15.98 -5.77 11.56
N ALA A 27 -15.31 -6.60 10.77
CA ALA A 27 -13.99 -6.31 10.24
C ALA A 27 -13.97 -5.06 9.34
N CYS A 28 -15.01 -4.84 8.53
CA CYS A 28 -15.13 -3.64 7.70
C CYS A 28 -15.28 -2.36 8.54
N ILE A 29 -15.99 -2.41 9.67
CA ILE A 29 -16.09 -1.27 10.59
C ILE A 29 -14.71 -0.96 11.20
N ALA A 30 -13.99 -2.00 11.64
CA ALA A 30 -12.62 -1.82 12.15
C ALA A 30 -11.66 -1.28 11.07
N LEU A 31 -11.79 -1.75 9.84
CA LEU A 31 -11.00 -1.26 8.70
C LEU A 31 -11.29 0.20 8.40
N ALA A 32 -12.55 0.64 8.44
CA ALA A 32 -12.91 2.05 8.29
C ALA A 32 -12.25 2.91 9.38
N GLY A 33 -12.24 2.43 10.63
CA GLY A 33 -11.53 3.08 11.73
C GLY A 33 -10.03 3.15 11.51
N GLN A 34 -9.41 2.08 10.99
CA GLN A 34 -7.99 2.05 10.63
C GLN A 34 -7.66 3.09 9.57
N VAL A 35 -8.44 3.16 8.48
CA VAL A 35 -8.23 4.13 7.40
C VAL A 35 -8.37 5.56 7.92
N ALA A 36 -9.41 5.85 8.69
CA ALA A 36 -9.61 7.17 9.29
C ALA A 36 -8.45 7.56 10.22
N ALA A 37 -7.99 6.64 11.05
CA ALA A 37 -6.85 6.87 11.93
C ALA A 37 -5.55 7.08 11.12
N THR A 38 -5.30 6.30 10.07
CA THR A 38 -4.13 6.48 9.20
C THR A 38 -4.14 7.87 8.56
N LEU A 39 -5.27 8.30 8.02
CA LEU A 39 -5.41 9.64 7.45
C LEU A 39 -5.17 10.73 8.51
N ALA A 40 -5.68 10.56 9.74
CA ALA A 40 -5.47 11.51 10.82
C ALA A 40 -3.98 11.60 11.23
N PHE A 41 -3.25 10.47 11.24
CA PHE A 41 -1.81 10.47 11.50
C PHE A 41 -1.01 11.17 10.39
N VAL A 42 -1.31 10.86 9.14
CA VAL A 42 -0.59 11.45 7.99
C VAL A 42 -0.88 12.94 7.83
N SER A 43 -2.11 13.39 8.14
CA SER A 43 -2.48 14.80 8.06
C SER A 43 -1.93 15.68 9.18
N GLY A 44 -1.16 15.10 10.14
CA GLY A 44 -0.59 15.85 11.25
C GLY A 44 -1.61 16.32 12.29
N TYR A 45 -2.77 15.65 12.37
CA TYR A 45 -3.78 15.95 13.40
C TYR A 45 -3.22 15.80 14.82
N PHE A 46 -2.23 14.93 14.99
CA PHE A 46 -1.55 14.75 16.27
C PHE A 46 -0.30 15.63 16.33
N PRO A 47 -0.20 16.59 17.25
CA PRO A 47 0.91 17.55 17.31
C PRO A 47 2.29 16.92 17.61
N VAL A 48 2.32 15.64 17.96
CA VAL A 48 3.56 14.88 18.22
C VAL A 48 4.26 14.45 16.93
N PHE A 49 3.51 14.39 15.82
CA PHE A 49 4.03 13.96 14.52
C PHE A 49 4.00 15.14 13.54
N GLU A 50 5.09 15.29 12.79
CA GLU A 50 5.15 16.27 11.72
C GLU A 50 4.10 15.92 10.64
N SER A 51 3.42 16.95 10.12
CA SER A 51 2.50 16.75 9.01
C SER A 51 3.28 16.40 7.74
N PHE A 52 2.91 15.30 7.12
CA PHE A 52 3.48 14.90 5.85
C PHE A 52 2.59 15.36 4.69
N THR A 53 3.21 15.88 3.65
CA THR A 53 2.50 16.10 2.38
C THR A 53 2.13 14.73 1.79
N LEU A 54 0.84 14.54 1.49
CA LEU A 54 0.35 13.29 0.94
C LEU A 54 0.81 13.14 -0.52
N THR A 55 1.90 12.42 -0.71
CA THR A 55 2.47 12.14 -2.03
C THR A 55 1.71 11.00 -2.73
N LEU A 56 1.87 10.84 -4.05
CA LEU A 56 1.30 9.71 -4.80
C LEU A 56 1.71 8.34 -4.22
N PRO A 57 3.00 8.09 -3.91
CA PRO A 57 3.41 6.87 -3.21
C PRO A 57 2.80 6.76 -1.80
N GLY A 58 2.64 7.87 -1.09
CA GLY A 58 1.96 7.87 0.22
C GLY A 58 0.51 7.38 0.12
N ILE A 59 -0.25 7.84 -0.90
CA ILE A 59 -1.60 7.32 -1.17
C ILE A 59 -1.57 5.83 -1.51
N ALA A 60 -0.60 5.38 -2.33
CA ALA A 60 -0.43 3.96 -2.63
C ALA A 60 -0.15 3.14 -1.36
N GLY A 61 0.62 3.68 -0.41
CA GLY A 61 0.85 3.10 0.92
C GLY A 61 -0.45 2.90 1.70
N ILE A 62 -1.35 3.88 1.69
CA ILE A 62 -2.67 3.78 2.35
C ILE A 62 -3.52 2.68 1.68
N ILE A 63 -3.56 2.63 0.36
CA ILE A 63 -4.33 1.61 -0.38
C ILE A 63 -3.78 0.21 -0.08
N LEU A 64 -2.47 0.05 -0.05
CA LEU A 64 -1.82 -1.22 0.31
C LEU A 64 -2.15 -1.61 1.76
N ALA A 65 -2.17 -0.65 2.67
CA ALA A 65 -2.52 -0.86 4.07
C ALA A 65 -3.97 -1.34 4.26
N ILE A 66 -4.90 -0.87 3.43
CA ILE A 66 -6.28 -1.38 3.41
C ILE A 66 -6.29 -2.88 3.08
N GLY A 67 -5.54 -3.29 2.05
CA GLY A 67 -5.39 -4.70 1.69
C GLY A 67 -4.87 -5.55 2.85
N MET A 68 -3.80 -5.11 3.50
CA MET A 68 -3.20 -5.80 4.66
C MET A 68 -4.15 -5.87 5.88
N GLY A 69 -4.94 -4.82 6.10
CA GLY A 69 -5.96 -4.81 7.16
C GLY A 69 -7.06 -5.86 6.93
N VAL A 70 -7.42 -6.08 5.66
CA VAL A 70 -8.35 -7.14 5.26
C VAL A 70 -7.74 -8.51 5.52
N ASP A 71 -6.47 -8.75 5.16
CA ASP A 71 -5.81 -10.06 5.28
C ASP A 71 -5.79 -10.57 6.73
N ALA A 72 -5.49 -9.72 7.70
CA ALA A 72 -5.52 -10.07 9.12
C ALA A 72 -6.91 -10.57 9.57
N ASN A 73 -7.96 -9.89 9.08
CA ASN A 73 -9.33 -10.24 9.38
C ASN A 73 -9.80 -11.53 8.68
N VAL A 74 -9.35 -11.73 7.42
CA VAL A 74 -9.62 -12.96 6.64
C VAL A 74 -8.99 -14.17 7.32
N ILE A 75 -7.69 -14.09 7.70
CA ILE A 75 -7.00 -15.17 8.40
C ILE A 75 -7.76 -15.55 9.68
N THR A 76 -8.12 -14.55 10.49
CA THR A 76 -8.87 -14.78 11.73
C THR A 76 -10.23 -15.42 11.47
N ALA A 77 -10.99 -14.92 10.49
CA ALA A 77 -12.31 -15.45 10.15
C ALA A 77 -12.24 -16.89 9.62
N GLU A 78 -11.25 -17.21 8.79
CA GLU A 78 -11.07 -18.59 8.30
C GLU A 78 -10.69 -19.55 9.44
N ARG A 79 -9.81 -19.14 10.36
CA ARG A 79 -9.51 -19.96 11.56
C ARG A 79 -10.73 -20.19 12.43
N ILE A 80 -11.58 -19.20 12.63
CA ILE A 80 -12.85 -19.37 13.35
C ILE A 80 -13.76 -20.36 12.63
N LYS A 81 -13.87 -20.28 11.30
CA LYS A 81 -14.65 -21.23 10.49
C LYS A 81 -14.13 -22.66 10.59
N GLU A 82 -12.80 -22.85 10.54
CA GLU A 82 -12.16 -24.16 10.69
C GLU A 82 -12.50 -24.78 12.04
N GLU A 83 -12.40 -24.00 13.11
CA GLU A 83 -12.70 -24.47 14.47
C GLU A 83 -14.20 -24.79 14.67
N LEU A 84 -15.09 -24.01 14.06
CA LEU A 84 -16.53 -24.31 14.05
C LEU A 84 -16.84 -25.58 13.26
N ARG A 85 -16.15 -25.82 12.14
CA ARG A 85 -16.30 -27.04 11.34
C ARG A 85 -15.76 -28.28 12.05
N SER A 86 -14.78 -28.13 12.94
CA SER A 86 -14.27 -29.21 13.78
C SER A 86 -15.22 -29.60 14.94
N GLY A 87 -16.39 -28.93 15.04
CA GLY A 87 -17.42 -29.23 16.04
C GLY A 87 -17.26 -28.51 17.37
N LYS A 88 -16.36 -27.52 17.48
CA LYS A 88 -16.25 -26.73 18.71
C LYS A 88 -17.45 -25.81 18.91
N SER A 89 -17.76 -25.53 20.17
CA SER A 89 -18.72 -24.48 20.52
C SER A 89 -18.26 -23.11 19.98
N LEU A 90 -19.19 -22.17 19.78
CA LEU A 90 -18.88 -20.83 19.28
C LEU A 90 -17.78 -20.14 20.10
N ASP A 91 -17.91 -20.17 21.44
CA ASP A 91 -16.94 -19.55 22.34
C ASP A 91 -15.55 -20.24 22.25
N GLY A 92 -15.53 -21.57 22.14
CA GLY A 92 -14.32 -22.36 21.94
C GLY A 92 -13.66 -22.06 20.57
N ALA A 93 -14.46 -21.98 19.52
CA ALA A 93 -13.99 -21.67 18.17
C ALA A 93 -13.42 -20.23 18.06
N LEU A 94 -14.08 -19.26 18.69
CA LEU A 94 -13.57 -17.89 18.76
C LEU A 94 -12.23 -17.83 19.51
N LYS A 95 -12.13 -18.47 20.69
CA LYS A 95 -10.89 -18.49 21.47
C LYS A 95 -9.74 -19.12 20.71
N SER A 96 -9.95 -20.30 20.12
CA SER A 96 -8.92 -21.03 19.35
C SER A 96 -8.60 -20.33 18.03
N GLY A 97 -9.60 -19.82 17.30
CA GLY A 97 -9.42 -19.13 16.03
C GLY A 97 -8.57 -17.86 16.16
N PHE A 98 -8.84 -17.04 17.17
CA PHE A 98 -8.02 -15.86 17.46
C PHE A 98 -6.58 -16.22 17.86
N ALA A 99 -6.39 -17.26 18.66
CA ALA A 99 -5.06 -17.67 19.07
C ALA A 99 -4.22 -18.19 17.89
N ARG A 100 -4.82 -19.04 17.05
CA ARG A 100 -4.14 -19.60 15.87
C ARG A 100 -3.95 -18.61 14.72
N GLY A 101 -4.85 -17.62 14.60
CA GLY A 101 -4.74 -16.57 13.60
C GLY A 101 -3.67 -15.53 13.90
N LEU A 102 -3.30 -15.35 15.18
CA LEU A 102 -2.42 -14.28 15.60
C LEU A 102 -0.99 -14.45 15.08
N THR A 103 -0.44 -15.67 15.14
CA THR A 103 0.96 -15.94 14.71
C THR A 103 1.21 -15.55 13.25
N PRO A 104 0.46 -16.05 12.25
CA PRO A 104 0.71 -15.66 10.86
C PRO A 104 0.47 -14.17 10.60
N ILE A 105 -0.42 -13.53 11.36
CA ILE A 105 -0.65 -12.09 11.25
C ILE A 105 0.57 -11.30 11.74
N ILE A 106 1.16 -11.71 12.87
CA ILE A 106 2.39 -11.07 13.38
C ILE A 106 3.53 -11.26 12.40
N ASP A 107 3.75 -12.49 11.93
CA ASP A 107 4.86 -12.82 11.02
C ASP A 107 4.79 -12.00 9.72
N GLY A 108 3.61 -11.89 9.12
CA GLY A 108 3.39 -11.08 7.92
C GLY A 108 3.61 -9.59 8.17
N ASN A 109 3.08 -9.05 9.24
CA ASN A 109 3.21 -7.62 9.56
C ASN A 109 4.63 -7.23 9.98
N VAL A 110 5.39 -8.09 10.66
CA VAL A 110 6.80 -7.85 11.00
C VAL A 110 7.63 -7.64 9.73
N THR A 111 7.41 -8.46 8.71
CA THR A 111 8.09 -8.28 7.42
C THR A 111 7.84 -6.91 6.82
N ILE A 112 6.59 -6.42 6.87
CA ILE A 112 6.23 -5.10 6.34
C ILE A 112 6.83 -3.98 7.18
N VAL A 113 6.88 -4.12 8.52
CA VAL A 113 7.56 -3.16 9.40
C VAL A 113 9.04 -3.05 9.03
N ILE A 114 9.71 -4.17 8.76
CA ILE A 114 11.11 -4.17 8.32
C ILE A 114 11.26 -3.41 7.00
N VAL A 115 10.41 -3.70 6.00
CA VAL A 115 10.45 -3.02 4.70
C VAL A 115 10.18 -1.52 4.86
N ALA A 116 9.17 -1.14 5.63
CA ALA A 116 8.86 0.26 5.89
C ALA A 116 10.01 1.00 6.59
N ALA A 117 10.62 0.37 7.59
CA ALA A 117 11.79 0.91 8.29
C ALA A 117 13.00 1.08 7.35
N LEU A 118 13.24 0.12 6.46
CA LEU A 118 14.29 0.22 5.45
C LEU A 118 14.04 1.36 4.46
N LEU A 119 12.81 1.52 3.98
CA LEU A 119 12.44 2.63 3.09
C LEU A 119 12.63 3.98 3.78
N MET A 120 12.20 4.10 5.04
CA MET A 120 12.37 5.33 5.80
C MET A 120 13.84 5.61 6.12
N GLY A 121 14.64 4.60 6.37
CA GLY A 121 16.07 4.74 6.67
C GLY A 121 16.92 5.06 5.46
N ALA A 122 16.58 4.48 4.28
CA ALA A 122 17.33 4.67 3.04
C ALA A 122 17.01 5.99 2.35
N PHE A 123 15.75 6.46 2.43
CA PHE A 123 15.24 7.61 1.66
C PHE A 123 14.76 8.76 2.54
N GLY A 124 14.95 8.68 3.85
CA GLY A 124 14.55 9.70 4.80
C GLY A 124 15.65 10.70 5.11
N PRO A 125 15.29 11.76 5.86
CA PRO A 125 16.25 12.73 6.33
C PRO A 125 17.31 12.07 7.22
N THR A 126 18.58 12.41 6.99
CA THR A 126 19.74 11.84 7.71
C THR A 126 19.71 12.14 9.22
N ASP A 127 19.07 13.24 9.59
CA ASP A 127 18.94 13.71 10.97
C ASP A 127 17.83 12.99 11.76
N GLY A 128 16.92 12.32 11.05
CA GLY A 128 15.82 11.56 11.64
C GLY A 128 16.29 10.31 12.38
N PHE A 129 15.46 9.83 13.31
CA PHE A 129 15.74 8.59 14.07
C PHE A 129 16.08 7.41 13.14
N TRP A 130 15.27 7.20 12.12
CA TRP A 130 15.46 6.11 11.14
C TRP A 130 16.69 6.29 10.27
N GLY A 131 16.99 7.53 9.88
CA GLY A 131 18.23 7.87 9.18
C GLY A 131 19.45 7.49 9.99
N LYS A 132 19.51 7.87 11.25
CA LYS A 132 20.64 7.55 12.16
C LYS A 132 20.85 6.05 12.36
N VAL A 133 19.77 5.27 12.44
CA VAL A 133 19.85 3.81 12.64
C VAL A 133 20.32 3.10 11.37
N PHE A 134 19.84 3.53 10.21
CA PHE A 134 20.10 2.82 8.95
C PHE A 134 21.19 3.45 8.08
N ASN A 135 21.59 4.70 8.34
CA ASN A 135 22.65 5.39 7.60
C ASN A 135 23.97 4.58 7.51
N PRO A 136 24.44 3.90 8.59
CA PRO A 136 25.64 3.07 8.49
C PRO A 136 25.52 1.92 7.48
N ILE A 137 24.30 1.44 7.22
CA ILE A 137 24.03 0.34 6.29
C ILE A 137 23.87 0.88 4.87
N PHE A 138 23.19 2.02 4.71
CA PHE A 138 22.82 2.61 3.42
C PHE A 138 23.76 3.72 2.96
N PHE A 139 24.77 4.06 3.73
CA PHE A 139 25.81 5.04 3.38
C PHE A 139 26.39 4.83 1.96
N MET A 140 26.48 3.58 1.51
CA MET A 140 26.97 3.22 0.18
C MET A 140 26.08 3.73 -0.98
N PHE A 141 24.80 4.01 -0.72
CA PHE A 141 23.85 4.51 -1.74
C PHE A 141 23.80 6.05 -1.82
N GLY A 142 24.55 6.75 -0.96
CA GLY A 142 24.57 8.21 -0.90
C GLY A 142 23.33 8.81 -0.22
N PRO A 143 23.33 10.11 0.06
CA PRO A 143 22.16 10.80 0.59
C PRO A 143 21.08 10.87 -0.49
N SER A 144 20.03 10.07 -0.34
CA SER A 144 18.87 10.10 -1.22
C SER A 144 17.76 10.88 -0.53
N THR A 145 17.37 12.00 -1.09
CA THR A 145 16.28 12.87 -0.59
C THR A 145 14.96 12.62 -1.33
N ALA A 146 14.69 11.37 -1.68
CA ALA A 146 13.40 11.03 -2.30
C ALA A 146 12.28 11.05 -1.24
N GLY A 147 11.82 12.23 -0.85
CA GLY A 147 10.77 12.44 0.14
C GLY A 147 9.46 11.68 -0.17
N SER A 148 9.22 11.37 -1.43
CA SER A 148 8.08 10.56 -1.87
C SER A 148 8.18 9.11 -1.39
N ILE A 149 9.36 8.48 -1.44
CA ILE A 149 9.60 7.11 -0.96
C ILE A 149 9.58 7.05 0.57
N TYR A 150 10.14 8.08 1.23
CA TYR A 150 10.05 8.21 2.68
C TYR A 150 8.59 8.30 3.14
N SER A 151 7.78 9.14 2.48
CA SER A 151 6.35 9.26 2.76
C SER A 151 5.61 7.93 2.59
N PHE A 152 5.96 7.13 1.58
CA PHE A 152 5.44 5.78 1.39
C PHE A 152 5.82 4.85 2.55
N GLY A 153 7.08 4.84 2.98
CA GLY A 153 7.55 4.06 4.13
C GLY A 153 6.83 4.45 5.42
N PHE A 154 6.66 5.75 5.65
CA PHE A 154 5.96 6.27 6.83
C PHE A 154 4.47 5.87 6.86
N THR A 155 3.77 5.99 5.72
CA THR A 155 2.37 5.57 5.63
C THR A 155 2.20 4.06 5.82
N LEU A 156 3.13 3.25 5.30
CA LEU A 156 3.15 1.81 5.54
C LEU A 156 3.35 1.48 7.01
N LEU A 157 4.36 2.06 7.66
CA LEU A 157 4.67 1.80 9.06
C LEU A 157 3.48 2.16 9.96
N THR A 158 2.96 3.38 9.80
CA THR A 158 1.80 3.86 10.56
C THR A 158 0.60 2.95 10.36
N SER A 159 0.32 2.58 9.12
CA SER A 159 -0.83 1.72 8.79
C SER A 159 -0.72 0.32 9.37
N VAL A 160 0.48 -0.27 9.39
CA VAL A 160 0.70 -1.60 9.98
C VAL A 160 0.53 -1.54 11.50
N LEU A 161 1.04 -0.49 12.16
CA LEU A 161 0.83 -0.31 13.61
C LEU A 161 -0.67 -0.15 13.94
N LEU A 162 -1.39 0.66 13.15
CA LEU A 162 -2.83 0.82 13.30
C LEU A 162 -3.61 -0.46 12.96
N ASN A 163 -3.09 -1.31 12.04
CA ASN A 163 -3.69 -2.61 11.76
C ASN A 163 -3.69 -3.53 12.98
N PHE A 164 -2.66 -3.51 13.81
CA PHE A 164 -2.68 -4.25 15.08
C PHE A 164 -3.78 -3.75 16.01
N VAL A 165 -3.99 -2.44 16.09
CA VAL A 165 -4.99 -1.83 16.96
C VAL A 165 -6.41 -2.13 16.43
N PHE A 166 -6.68 -1.81 15.18
CA PHE A 166 -8.02 -1.92 14.59
C PHE A 166 -8.29 -3.30 14.01
N GLY A 167 -7.39 -3.83 13.17
CA GLY A 167 -7.58 -5.10 12.49
C GLY A 167 -7.52 -6.30 13.42
N VAL A 168 -6.66 -6.29 14.43
CA VAL A 168 -6.52 -7.43 15.34
C VAL A 168 -7.28 -7.19 16.64
N PHE A 169 -6.97 -6.12 17.37
CA PHE A 169 -7.49 -5.92 18.73
C PHE A 169 -8.95 -5.46 18.73
N ALA A 170 -9.30 -4.39 17.99
CA ALA A 170 -10.68 -3.89 17.95
C ALA A 170 -11.63 -4.92 17.34
N THR A 171 -11.25 -5.56 16.22
CA THR A 171 -12.06 -6.62 15.60
C THR A 171 -12.29 -7.78 16.56
N ARG A 172 -11.28 -8.20 17.32
CA ARG A 172 -11.42 -9.25 18.33
C ARG A 172 -12.42 -8.88 19.42
N ILE A 173 -12.37 -7.64 19.91
CA ILE A 173 -13.32 -7.14 20.92
C ILE A 173 -14.73 -7.10 20.35
N MET A 174 -14.90 -6.57 19.13
CA MET A 174 -16.19 -6.44 18.46
C MET A 174 -16.83 -7.80 18.21
N ILE A 175 -16.08 -8.78 17.70
CA ILE A 175 -16.59 -10.14 17.45
C ILE A 175 -16.97 -10.83 18.77
N ARG A 176 -16.15 -10.71 19.82
CA ARG A 176 -16.47 -11.26 21.15
C ARG A 176 -17.69 -10.57 21.78
N GLY A 177 -17.78 -9.26 21.65
CA GLY A 177 -18.94 -8.49 22.11
C GLY A 177 -20.22 -8.93 21.41
N ALA A 178 -20.16 -9.04 20.08
CA ALA A 178 -21.28 -9.50 19.26
C ALA A 178 -21.73 -10.94 19.64
N SER A 179 -20.79 -11.85 19.91
CA SER A 179 -21.10 -13.24 20.27
C SER A 179 -21.84 -13.38 21.61
N ARG A 180 -21.76 -12.38 22.48
CA ARG A 180 -22.52 -12.34 23.77
C ARG A 180 -23.99 -11.96 23.59
N CYS A 181 -24.32 -11.24 22.51
CA CYS A 181 -25.69 -10.85 22.21
C CYS A 181 -26.49 -12.08 21.71
N LYS A 182 -27.66 -12.35 22.29
CA LYS A 182 -28.51 -13.51 21.93
C LYS A 182 -28.83 -13.58 20.43
N VAL A 183 -29.02 -12.43 19.77
CA VAL A 183 -29.31 -12.31 18.32
C VAL A 183 -28.17 -12.81 17.46
N PHE A 184 -26.92 -12.55 17.85
CA PHE A 184 -25.71 -12.88 17.09
C PHE A 184 -25.01 -14.16 17.54
N ARG A 185 -25.57 -14.91 18.49
CA ARG A 185 -24.98 -16.15 19.02
C ARG A 185 -25.18 -17.38 18.11
N ASN A 186 -25.73 -17.18 16.90
CA ASN A 186 -25.94 -18.27 15.96
C ASN A 186 -24.62 -18.60 15.23
N PRO A 187 -24.07 -19.84 15.32
CA PRO A 187 -22.85 -20.27 14.68
C PRO A 187 -22.85 -20.08 13.14
N VAL A 188 -24.04 -20.11 12.52
CA VAL A 188 -24.21 -19.92 11.09
C VAL A 188 -23.74 -18.53 10.65
N LEU A 189 -23.89 -17.51 11.49
CA LEU A 189 -23.42 -16.15 11.20
C LEU A 189 -21.90 -16.04 11.16
N TYR A 190 -21.20 -16.97 11.79
CA TYR A 190 -19.73 -17.05 11.81
C TYR A 190 -19.18 -18.08 10.80
N GLY A 191 -20.02 -18.59 9.89
CA GLY A 191 -19.62 -19.54 8.86
C GLY A 191 -19.69 -21.01 9.30
N GLY A 192 -20.29 -21.30 10.45
CA GLY A 192 -20.67 -22.65 10.88
C GLY A 192 -21.80 -23.21 10.01
N SER A 193 -21.89 -24.52 9.89
CA SER A 193 -23.02 -25.22 9.24
C SER A 193 -24.12 -25.51 10.24
N LYS A 194 -25.39 -25.46 9.82
CA LYS A 194 -26.53 -25.92 10.63
C LYS A 194 -26.47 -27.42 10.95
N ASP A 195 -25.85 -28.20 10.08
CA ASP A 195 -25.88 -29.70 10.15
C ASP A 195 -24.47 -30.31 10.33
N GLY A 196 -23.46 -29.54 10.72
CA GLY A 196 -22.09 -30.05 10.93
C GLY A 196 -21.39 -30.66 9.71
N LYS A 197 -22.05 -30.76 8.57
CA LYS A 197 -21.59 -31.52 7.37
C LYS A 197 -21.73 -30.79 6.06
N LYS A 198 -21.35 -29.51 5.95
CA LYS A 198 -21.10 -28.95 4.62
C LYS A 198 -19.64 -29.07 4.27
N THR A 199 -19.29 -30.21 3.70
CA THR A 199 -18.07 -30.39 2.95
C THR A 199 -18.16 -29.47 1.73
N TYR A 200 -17.31 -28.46 1.66
CA TYR A 200 -17.07 -27.76 0.41
C TYR A 200 -16.61 -28.82 -0.60
N LYS A 201 -17.36 -29.00 -1.69
CA LYS A 201 -16.90 -29.76 -2.85
C LYS A 201 -15.79 -28.90 -3.51
N CYS A 202 -14.59 -28.96 -2.96
CA CYS A 202 -13.43 -28.50 -3.70
C CYS A 202 -13.27 -29.44 -4.91
N PRO A 203 -13.07 -28.92 -6.11
CA PRO A 203 -12.68 -29.76 -7.25
C PRO A 203 -11.44 -30.55 -6.82
N ASN A 204 -11.51 -31.87 -6.94
CA ASN A 204 -10.42 -32.77 -6.54
C ASN A 204 -9.29 -32.68 -7.59
N ILE A 205 -8.54 -31.57 -7.53
CA ILE A 205 -7.40 -31.36 -8.42
C ILE A 205 -6.20 -32.04 -7.76
N ASN A 206 -5.66 -33.05 -8.41
CA ASN A 206 -4.47 -33.73 -7.95
C ASN A 206 -3.22 -32.88 -8.28
N PHE A 207 -2.94 -31.90 -7.39
CA PHE A 207 -1.78 -31.01 -7.54
C PHE A 207 -0.45 -31.76 -7.48
N VAL A 208 -0.34 -32.73 -6.59
CA VAL A 208 0.90 -33.51 -6.38
C VAL A 208 1.19 -34.40 -7.59
N GLY A 209 0.16 -35.07 -8.14
CA GLY A 209 0.30 -35.88 -9.36
C GLY A 209 0.67 -35.06 -10.60
N ASN A 210 0.12 -33.84 -10.72
CA ASN A 210 0.35 -32.94 -11.85
C ASN A 210 1.50 -31.94 -11.63
N ARG A 211 2.35 -32.12 -10.59
CA ARG A 211 3.42 -31.17 -10.23
C ARG A 211 4.32 -30.78 -11.40
N LYS A 212 4.65 -31.72 -12.31
CA LYS A 212 5.49 -31.43 -13.49
C LYS A 212 4.83 -30.39 -14.40
N LYS A 213 3.51 -30.47 -14.64
CA LYS A 213 2.76 -29.52 -15.48
C LYS A 213 2.76 -28.11 -14.86
N PHE A 214 2.58 -28.03 -13.53
CA PHE A 214 2.60 -26.75 -12.83
C PHE A 214 4.00 -26.13 -12.85
N TYR A 215 5.06 -26.89 -12.61
CA TYR A 215 6.44 -26.39 -12.71
C TYR A 215 6.80 -25.95 -14.14
N THR A 216 6.40 -26.72 -15.15
CA THR A 216 6.62 -26.32 -16.54
C THR A 216 5.88 -25.06 -16.90
N PHE A 217 4.60 -24.95 -16.51
CA PHE A 217 3.81 -23.74 -16.74
C PHE A 217 4.41 -22.50 -16.05
N SER A 218 4.76 -22.64 -14.78
CA SER A 218 5.39 -21.55 -14.02
C SER A 218 6.75 -21.17 -14.59
N GLY A 219 7.57 -22.16 -14.95
CA GLY A 219 8.89 -21.93 -15.56
C GLY A 219 8.80 -21.21 -16.91
N VAL A 220 7.87 -21.62 -17.76
CA VAL A 220 7.60 -20.94 -19.04
C VAL A 220 7.12 -19.49 -18.81
N LEU A 221 6.20 -19.29 -17.88
CA LEU A 221 5.72 -17.94 -17.55
C LEU A 221 6.87 -17.02 -17.11
N VAL A 222 7.71 -17.49 -16.20
CA VAL A 222 8.87 -16.72 -15.72
C VAL A 222 9.85 -16.46 -16.85
N ALA A 223 10.16 -17.46 -17.67
CA ALA A 223 11.05 -17.30 -18.82
C ALA A 223 10.52 -16.28 -19.84
N VAL A 224 9.22 -16.29 -20.12
CA VAL A 224 8.57 -15.32 -20.99
C VAL A 224 8.70 -13.90 -20.41
N VAL A 225 8.40 -13.70 -19.12
CA VAL A 225 8.53 -12.38 -18.47
C VAL A 225 9.99 -11.89 -18.51
N LEU A 226 10.96 -12.75 -18.24
CA LEU A 226 12.39 -12.40 -18.31
C LEU A 226 12.80 -12.01 -19.75
N VAL A 227 12.41 -12.79 -20.74
CA VAL A 227 12.71 -12.48 -22.14
C VAL A 227 12.08 -11.13 -22.54
N PHE A 228 10.82 -10.86 -22.18
CA PHE A 228 10.18 -9.57 -22.43
C PHE A 228 10.91 -8.44 -21.73
N SER A 229 11.34 -8.63 -20.49
CA SER A 229 12.10 -7.62 -19.74
C SER A 229 13.46 -7.31 -20.40
N PHE A 230 14.15 -8.32 -20.95
CA PHE A 230 15.41 -8.11 -21.67
C PHE A 230 15.22 -7.49 -23.06
N VAL A 231 14.16 -7.86 -23.78
CA VAL A 231 13.91 -7.38 -25.16
C VAL A 231 13.38 -5.93 -25.15
N PHE A 232 12.45 -5.63 -24.26
CA PHE A 232 11.84 -4.30 -24.19
C PHE A 232 12.55 -3.35 -23.24
N GLY A 233 13.47 -3.86 -22.41
CA GLY A 233 14.15 -3.09 -21.38
C GLY A 233 13.18 -2.64 -20.26
N VAL A 234 13.74 -2.24 -19.14
CA VAL A 234 13.00 -1.61 -18.05
C VAL A 234 13.33 -0.13 -18.03
N THR A 235 12.34 0.71 -18.31
CA THR A 235 12.50 2.17 -18.17
C THR A 235 12.43 2.51 -16.68
N MET A 236 13.58 2.89 -16.11
CA MET A 236 13.63 3.36 -14.72
C MET A 236 13.23 4.83 -14.65
N ASP A 237 12.44 5.18 -13.65
CA ASP A 237 12.05 6.56 -13.35
C ASP A 237 13.25 7.36 -12.83
N ILE A 238 13.12 8.68 -12.84
CA ILE A 238 14.17 9.63 -12.41
C ILE A 238 14.57 9.43 -10.95
N GLU A 239 13.65 8.97 -10.10
CA GLU A 239 13.92 8.63 -8.68
C GLU A 239 15.03 7.57 -8.55
N PHE A 240 15.19 6.68 -9.55
CA PHE A 240 16.23 5.65 -9.58
C PHE A 240 17.44 6.02 -10.44
N LYS A 241 17.27 6.86 -11.46
CA LYS A 241 18.36 7.28 -12.35
C LYS A 241 19.07 8.54 -11.87
N GLY A 242 18.46 9.27 -10.95
CA GLY A 242 18.81 10.63 -10.63
C GLY A 242 18.38 11.58 -11.75
N GLY A 243 18.12 12.81 -11.44
CA GLY A 243 17.70 13.82 -12.40
C GLY A 243 17.14 15.06 -11.72
N ALA A 244 16.75 16.03 -12.52
CA ALA A 244 16.11 17.26 -12.06
C ALA A 244 14.61 17.20 -12.35
N MET A 245 13.80 17.61 -11.37
CA MET A 245 12.36 17.80 -11.52
C MET A 245 12.06 19.29 -11.48
N VAL A 246 11.44 19.79 -12.53
CA VAL A 246 11.02 21.18 -12.63
C VAL A 246 9.51 21.24 -12.65
N THR A 247 8.91 21.90 -11.66
CA THR A 247 7.45 22.11 -11.60
C THR A 247 7.14 23.57 -11.87
N VAL A 248 6.34 23.83 -12.90
CA VAL A 248 5.95 25.17 -13.35
C VAL A 248 4.43 25.28 -13.26
N GLY A 249 3.94 26.36 -12.63
CA GLY A 249 2.51 26.70 -12.68
C GLY A 249 2.15 27.29 -14.04
N TYR A 250 1.02 26.87 -14.60
CA TYR A 250 0.52 27.41 -15.86
C TYR A 250 -0.98 27.74 -15.80
N GLN A 251 -1.43 28.61 -16.70
CA GLN A 251 -2.84 28.94 -16.86
C GLN A 251 -3.23 28.69 -18.31
N GLY A 252 -4.32 27.98 -18.52
CA GLY A 252 -4.86 27.66 -19.84
C GLY A 252 -4.68 26.19 -20.24
N ASP A 253 -5.02 25.87 -21.47
CA ASP A 253 -4.90 24.52 -22.02
C ASP A 253 -3.53 24.36 -22.68
N VAL A 254 -2.77 23.33 -22.25
CA VAL A 254 -1.39 23.09 -22.72
C VAL A 254 -1.32 21.75 -23.42
N ASP A 255 -0.87 21.76 -24.66
CA ASP A 255 -0.59 20.52 -25.40
C ASP A 255 0.75 19.90 -24.93
N LEU A 256 0.61 18.82 -24.15
CA LEU A 256 1.73 18.09 -23.57
C LEU A 256 2.75 17.60 -24.62
N ASN A 257 2.28 17.22 -25.81
CA ASN A 257 3.16 16.75 -26.88
C ASN A 257 4.02 17.86 -27.44
N ASN A 258 3.44 19.04 -27.57
CA ASN A 258 4.15 20.22 -28.09
C ASN A 258 5.21 20.70 -27.07
N VAL A 259 4.84 20.74 -25.77
CA VAL A 259 5.79 21.08 -24.69
C VAL A 259 6.92 20.06 -24.63
N LYS A 260 6.60 18.76 -24.72
CA LYS A 260 7.61 17.70 -24.70
C LYS A 260 8.59 17.84 -25.87
N GLN A 261 8.11 18.12 -27.06
CA GLN A 261 8.96 18.30 -28.25
C GLN A 261 9.82 19.54 -28.12
N THR A 262 9.27 20.65 -27.68
CA THR A 262 10.01 21.92 -27.53
C THR A 262 11.11 21.79 -26.47
N VAL A 263 10.80 21.24 -25.31
CA VAL A 263 11.76 21.01 -24.22
C VAL A 263 12.84 20.00 -24.64
N ALA A 264 12.43 18.94 -25.35
CA ALA A 264 13.37 17.95 -25.89
C ALA A 264 14.34 18.54 -26.90
N ALA A 265 13.86 19.43 -27.76
CA ALA A 265 14.69 20.11 -28.77
C ALA A 265 15.68 21.10 -28.12
N GLU A 266 15.25 21.89 -27.14
CA GLU A 266 16.08 22.87 -26.44
C GLU A 266 17.15 22.21 -25.55
N LEU A 267 16.83 21.10 -24.91
CA LEU A 267 17.75 20.41 -24.00
C LEU A 267 18.55 19.29 -24.66
N GLY A 268 18.27 18.97 -25.92
CA GLY A 268 18.95 17.90 -26.67
C GLY A 268 18.72 16.50 -26.09
N GLN A 269 17.68 16.33 -25.23
CA GLN A 269 17.37 15.09 -24.56
C GLN A 269 16.00 14.53 -25.00
N SER A 270 15.98 13.30 -25.50
CA SER A 270 14.77 12.65 -26.01
C SER A 270 13.91 11.96 -24.93
N ASN A 271 14.46 11.71 -23.73
CA ASN A 271 13.82 10.92 -22.68
C ASN A 271 13.17 11.78 -21.58
N LEU A 272 12.43 12.82 -21.98
CA LEU A 272 11.70 13.67 -21.06
C LEU A 272 10.33 13.10 -20.73
N THR A 273 9.95 13.19 -19.46
CA THR A 273 8.57 12.90 -19.03
C THR A 273 7.92 14.20 -18.59
N VAL A 274 6.80 14.55 -19.23
CA VAL A 274 6.01 15.76 -18.92
C VAL A 274 4.67 15.30 -18.36
N GLN A 275 4.29 15.80 -17.19
CA GLN A 275 3.04 15.45 -16.51
C GLN A 275 2.31 16.72 -16.08
N THR A 276 1.00 16.74 -16.21
CA THR A 276 0.15 17.79 -15.64
C THR A 276 -0.37 17.36 -14.28
N GLY A 277 -0.36 18.28 -13.33
CA GLY A 277 -0.92 18.09 -11.99
C GLY A 277 -1.76 19.29 -11.60
N THR A 278 -2.42 19.19 -10.45
CA THR A 278 -3.12 20.32 -9.82
C THR A 278 -2.54 20.48 -8.42
N ASP A 279 -2.06 21.66 -8.12
CA ASP A 279 -1.56 22.00 -6.79
C ASP A 279 -2.70 22.04 -5.75
N VAL A 280 -2.34 22.03 -4.48
CA VAL A 280 -3.27 22.10 -3.33
C VAL A 280 -4.14 23.36 -3.38
N SER A 281 -3.65 24.43 -4.00
CA SER A 281 -4.38 25.68 -4.25
C SER A 281 -5.36 25.61 -5.44
N GLY A 282 -5.43 24.49 -6.17
CA GLY A 282 -6.24 24.33 -7.37
C GLY A 282 -5.57 24.88 -8.64
N ALA A 283 -4.35 25.39 -8.57
CA ALA A 283 -3.58 25.87 -9.73
C ALA A 283 -3.07 24.68 -10.55
N GLN A 284 -3.12 24.81 -11.87
CA GLN A 284 -2.57 23.79 -12.77
C GLN A 284 -1.05 23.86 -12.78
N THR A 285 -0.41 22.70 -12.61
CA THR A 285 1.06 22.57 -12.59
C THR A 285 1.53 21.61 -13.67
N LEU A 286 2.63 21.96 -14.30
CA LEU A 286 3.35 21.14 -15.29
C LEU A 286 4.64 20.66 -14.65
N THR A 287 4.81 19.37 -14.51
CA THR A 287 6.04 18.78 -13.99
C THR A 287 6.82 18.15 -15.12
N ILE A 288 8.05 18.64 -15.31
CA ILE A 288 9.00 18.19 -16.32
C ILE A 288 10.10 17.42 -15.59
N ASN A 289 10.22 16.14 -15.90
CA ASN A 289 11.23 15.25 -15.34
C ASN A 289 12.37 15.07 -16.34
N LEU A 290 13.56 15.50 -15.93
CA LEU A 290 14.81 15.47 -16.70
C LEU A 290 15.70 14.35 -16.15
N PRO A 291 15.87 13.21 -16.83
CA PRO A 291 16.79 12.17 -16.39
C PRO A 291 18.24 12.59 -16.70
N GLY A 292 19.13 12.52 -15.71
CA GLY A 292 20.56 12.78 -15.87
C GLY A 292 21.15 13.58 -14.73
N SER A 293 22.45 13.47 -14.52
CA SER A 293 23.21 14.19 -13.48
C SER A 293 23.69 15.58 -13.90
N GLU A 294 23.26 16.07 -15.06
CA GLU A 294 23.66 17.39 -15.51
C GLU A 294 22.92 18.46 -14.72
N THR A 295 23.68 19.29 -14.02
CA THR A 295 23.18 20.51 -13.39
C THR A 295 22.59 21.41 -14.48
N LEU A 296 21.29 21.69 -14.38
CA LEU A 296 20.64 22.71 -15.23
C LEU A 296 21.47 23.96 -15.18
N SER A 297 21.91 24.42 -16.36
CA SER A 297 22.67 25.67 -16.45
C SER A 297 21.84 26.81 -15.86
N THR A 298 22.44 27.63 -15.04
CA THR A 298 21.81 28.75 -14.32
C THR A 298 20.98 29.67 -15.24
N CYS A 299 21.27 29.67 -16.53
CA CYS A 299 20.57 30.45 -17.54
C CYS A 299 19.11 30.01 -17.78
N LEU A 300 18.81 28.71 -17.67
CA LEU A 300 17.46 28.18 -17.85
C LEU A 300 16.54 28.41 -16.63
N LEU A 301 17.11 28.63 -15.46
CA LEU A 301 16.39 28.96 -14.23
C LEU A 301 15.86 30.39 -14.18
N TYR A 302 16.46 31.32 -14.98
CA TYR A 302 16.13 32.76 -14.97
C TYR A 302 15.18 33.20 -16.08
N THR A 303 14.82 32.33 -17.04
CA THR A 303 13.92 32.68 -18.15
C THR A 303 12.45 32.40 -17.90
N SER A 304 12.09 31.80 -16.75
CA SER A 304 10.69 31.69 -16.35
C SER A 304 10.32 32.76 -15.33
N PRO A 305 9.16 33.43 -15.45
CA PRO A 305 8.70 34.38 -14.46
C PRO A 305 8.43 33.62 -13.11
N GLU A 306 9.28 33.97 -12.13
CA GLU A 306 9.26 33.49 -10.74
C GLU A 306 9.03 31.97 -10.52
N PRO A 307 10.09 31.16 -10.50
CA PRO A 307 9.98 29.84 -9.91
C PRO A 307 9.95 29.97 -8.38
N THR A 308 8.84 29.58 -7.77
CA THR A 308 8.82 29.33 -6.33
C THR A 308 9.86 28.22 -6.07
N ARG A 309 11.04 28.61 -5.56
CA ARG A 309 12.06 27.67 -5.11
C ARG A 309 11.50 26.85 -3.96
N GLN A 310 11.22 25.60 -4.20
CA GLN A 310 11.41 24.57 -3.21
C GLN A 310 12.62 23.75 -3.66
N ALA A 311 13.79 24.24 -3.26
CA ALA A 311 15.01 23.46 -3.23
C ALA A 311 15.06 22.82 -1.85
N GLU A 312 14.73 21.53 -1.78
CA GLU A 312 15.18 20.62 -0.73
C GLU A 312 15.58 19.30 -1.38
#